data_25e83c6e4727f54e663f621e1f2f40c9
#
_entry.id   25e83c6e4727f54e663f621e1f2f40c9
#
_cell.length_a   1.000
_cell.length_b   1.000
_cell.length_c   1.000
_cell.angle_alpha   90.00
_cell.angle_beta   90.00
_cell.angle_gamma   90.00
#
_symmetry.space_group_name_H-M   'P 1'
#
loop_
_entity.id
_entity.type
_entity.pdbx_description
1 polymer ?
#
loop_
_entity_poly.entity_id
_entity_poly.type
_entity_poly.pdbx_seq_one_letter_code
_entity_poly.pdbx_strand_id
1 'polypeptide(L)'
;KVNNAKAKEETKICAVLTADIDLNNEPWTPIGIGEDTRTEDLPYSGTFDGNGHTISGLNVNYGDKNGGLFCYVKSATIKNLTVAGSVTHSSGNGGAYGGIVGCADSSTIENCTNRCTVTGNWYAGGIVGWSEESDIIGCANFGNISSPFRSGGICGKVAGEKDADGIDATIRDCYNVGMVSGKYAGGITGQSDSGSIDILIANCYNVGSLHGSDYMGEIIGDPLSATSCTTIDNCYYLPTGNSASTSNQVIVKRTDSKTAAEFADGTVRKLLKAGKRDNNADPWADECKYLDAAGKTLPVFNGQGDAHDHQSNDWEHNDTEHWQVCT
;
A
#
# COMPACT_ATOMS: atom_id res chain seq x y z
N LYS A 1 -9.05 12.95 -18.73
CA LYS A 1 -9.63 14.32 -18.77
C LYS A 1 -9.50 15.02 -17.40
N VAL A 2 -9.55 14.29 -16.30
CA VAL A 2 -9.32 14.85 -14.95
C VAL A 2 -7.91 15.44 -14.81
N ASN A 3 -6.95 14.85 -15.48
CA ASN A 3 -5.56 15.22 -15.44
C ASN A 3 -5.22 16.58 -16.09
N ASN A 4 -6.15 17.14 -16.85
CA ASN A 4 -5.97 18.43 -17.53
C ASN A 4 -6.84 19.54 -16.91
N ALA A 5 -7.22 19.39 -15.65
CA ALA A 5 -7.92 20.44 -14.93
C ALA A 5 -7.09 21.72 -14.95
N LYS A 6 -7.59 22.74 -15.62
CA LYS A 6 -6.90 24.03 -15.77
C LYS A 6 -7.23 25.03 -14.67
N ALA A 7 -8.24 24.73 -13.89
CA ALA A 7 -8.69 25.59 -12.79
C ALA A 7 -8.65 24.80 -11.48
N LYS A 8 -8.24 25.44 -10.38
CA LYS A 8 -8.22 24.83 -9.04
C LYS A 8 -9.58 24.25 -8.62
N GLU A 9 -10.67 24.77 -9.15
CA GLU A 9 -12.02 24.30 -8.88
C GLU A 9 -12.32 22.92 -9.51
N GLU A 10 -11.62 22.55 -10.60
CA GLU A 10 -11.82 21.27 -11.29
C GLU A 10 -11.09 20.11 -10.61
N THR A 11 -10.23 20.34 -9.63
CA THR A 11 -9.49 19.27 -8.91
C THR A 11 -10.39 18.44 -8.00
N LYS A 12 -11.60 18.93 -7.66
CA LYS A 12 -12.59 18.25 -6.80
C LYS A 12 -13.55 17.33 -7.57
N ILE A 13 -13.19 16.90 -8.77
CA ILE A 13 -14.03 15.98 -9.55
C ILE A 13 -14.14 14.63 -8.82
N CYS A 14 -15.40 14.22 -8.55
CA CYS A 14 -15.68 12.88 -8.06
C CYS A 14 -15.93 11.93 -9.22
N ALA A 15 -15.35 10.74 -9.16
CA ALA A 15 -15.47 9.72 -10.18
C ALA A 15 -15.78 8.35 -9.56
N VAL A 16 -16.58 7.56 -10.24
CA VAL A 16 -16.88 6.16 -9.91
C VAL A 16 -16.64 5.31 -11.14
N LEU A 17 -15.91 4.21 -11.01
CA LEU A 17 -15.77 3.24 -12.08
C LEU A 17 -17.05 2.40 -12.20
N THR A 18 -17.45 2.12 -13.43
CA THR A 18 -18.60 1.28 -13.74
C THR A 18 -18.24 -0.02 -14.45
N ALA A 19 -16.95 -0.19 -14.76
CA ALA A 19 -16.36 -1.38 -15.37
C ALA A 19 -14.84 -1.35 -15.18
N ASP A 20 -14.20 -2.48 -15.39
CA ASP A 20 -12.76 -2.57 -15.48
C ASP A 20 -12.22 -1.77 -16.66
N ILE A 21 -11.01 -1.23 -16.51
CA ILE A 21 -10.34 -0.44 -17.55
C ILE A 21 -9.00 -1.09 -17.86
N ASP A 22 -8.77 -1.42 -19.13
CA ASP A 22 -7.45 -1.79 -19.64
C ASP A 22 -6.80 -0.59 -20.32
N LEU A 23 -5.66 -0.16 -19.82
CA LEU A 23 -4.85 0.92 -20.38
C LEU A 23 -3.90 0.43 -21.47
N ASN A 24 -3.91 -0.86 -21.81
CA ASN A 24 -3.12 -1.49 -22.87
C ASN A 24 -1.60 -1.22 -22.79
N ASN A 25 -1.08 -0.96 -21.62
CA ASN A 25 0.31 -0.54 -21.38
C ASN A 25 0.72 0.74 -22.13
N GLU A 26 -0.23 1.54 -22.57
CA GLU A 26 0.07 2.85 -23.15
C GLU A 26 0.66 3.79 -22.07
N PRO A 27 1.57 4.71 -22.46
CA PRO A 27 2.15 5.64 -21.51
C PRO A 27 1.09 6.45 -20.76
N TRP A 28 1.10 6.35 -19.45
CA TRP A 28 0.17 7.03 -18.57
C TRP A 28 0.76 8.31 -17.98
N THR A 29 0.05 9.41 -18.10
CA THR A 29 0.36 10.63 -17.33
C THR A 29 -0.44 10.59 -16.02
N PRO A 30 0.22 10.55 -14.85
CA PRO A 30 -0.46 10.47 -13.58
C PRO A 30 -1.48 11.59 -13.34
N ILE A 31 -2.57 11.28 -12.66
CA ILE A 31 -3.62 12.24 -12.30
C ILE A 31 -3.13 13.15 -11.16
N GLY A 32 -3.40 14.44 -11.26
CA GLY A 32 -2.89 15.46 -10.34
C GLY A 32 -1.47 15.88 -10.71
N ILE A 33 -1.08 17.08 -10.30
CA ILE A 33 0.25 17.64 -10.54
C ILE A 33 0.73 18.24 -9.23
N GLY A 34 1.97 17.99 -8.85
CA GLY A 34 2.57 18.63 -7.69
C GLY A 34 3.72 17.82 -7.07
N GLU A 35 4.49 18.53 -6.27
CA GLU A 35 5.62 18.01 -5.53
C GLU A 35 5.58 18.45 -4.06
N ASP A 36 4.39 18.78 -3.53
CA ASP A 36 4.25 19.19 -2.13
C ASP A 36 4.66 20.65 -1.81
N THR A 37 5.47 21.33 -2.60
CA THR A 37 6.05 22.62 -2.19
C THR A 37 5.95 23.76 -3.19
N ARG A 38 5.25 23.60 -4.32
CA ARG A 38 5.24 24.60 -5.40
C ARG A 38 3.89 25.28 -5.58
N THR A 39 3.93 26.57 -5.90
CA THR A 39 2.74 27.42 -6.14
C THR A 39 1.91 27.01 -7.37
N GLU A 40 2.36 26.03 -8.14
CA GLU A 40 1.70 25.51 -9.35
C GLU A 40 1.09 24.11 -9.17
N ASP A 41 1.03 23.60 -7.93
CA ASP A 41 0.47 22.30 -7.65
C ASP A 41 -1.03 22.28 -7.91
N LEU A 42 -1.47 21.28 -8.68
CA LEU A 42 -2.87 20.99 -8.96
C LEU A 42 -3.17 19.55 -8.51
N PRO A 43 -3.25 19.32 -7.19
CA PRO A 43 -3.54 17.99 -6.66
C PRO A 43 -4.95 17.56 -7.05
N TYR A 44 -5.15 16.25 -7.15
CA TYR A 44 -6.51 15.73 -7.16
C TYR A 44 -7.08 15.81 -5.74
N SER A 45 -8.27 16.42 -5.60
CA SER A 45 -8.91 16.67 -4.30
C SER A 45 -10.34 16.14 -4.22
N GLY A 46 -10.72 15.23 -5.11
CA GLY A 46 -12.05 14.63 -5.15
C GLY A 46 -12.12 13.26 -4.50
N THR A 47 -13.25 12.59 -4.71
CA THR A 47 -13.41 11.17 -4.40
C THR A 47 -13.30 10.35 -5.69
N PHE A 48 -12.37 9.39 -5.71
CA PHE A 48 -12.26 8.39 -6.76
C PHE A 48 -12.65 7.03 -6.18
N ASP A 49 -13.79 6.51 -6.58
CA ASP A 49 -14.28 5.21 -6.16
C ASP A 49 -14.10 4.19 -7.30
N GLY A 50 -13.18 3.26 -7.10
CA GLY A 50 -12.98 2.14 -8.03
C GLY A 50 -14.17 1.18 -8.07
N ASN A 51 -15.08 1.23 -7.07
CA ASN A 51 -16.28 0.39 -6.98
C ASN A 51 -15.97 -1.12 -7.15
N GLY A 52 -14.79 -1.54 -6.69
CA GLY A 52 -14.30 -2.92 -6.81
C GLY A 52 -13.68 -3.28 -8.17
N HIS A 53 -13.65 -2.34 -9.12
CA HIS A 53 -13.08 -2.57 -10.45
C HIS A 53 -11.57 -2.47 -10.49
N THR A 54 -11.01 -3.00 -11.57
CA THR A 54 -9.57 -3.03 -11.83
C THR A 54 -9.20 -2.05 -12.96
N ILE A 55 -8.11 -1.31 -12.76
CA ILE A 55 -7.39 -0.62 -13.82
C ILE A 55 -6.12 -1.43 -14.11
N SER A 56 -6.06 -2.06 -15.28
CA SER A 56 -4.92 -2.88 -15.72
C SER A 56 -4.11 -2.17 -16.81
N GLY A 57 -2.91 -2.71 -17.08
CA GLY A 57 -2.03 -2.15 -18.10
C GLY A 57 -1.52 -0.74 -17.79
N LEU A 58 -1.44 -0.36 -16.51
CA LEU A 58 -0.86 0.92 -16.12
C LEU A 58 0.64 0.93 -16.48
N ASN A 59 1.06 1.94 -17.22
CA ASN A 59 2.45 2.14 -17.63
C ASN A 59 2.88 3.57 -17.31
N VAL A 60 3.41 3.75 -16.11
CA VAL A 60 4.00 5.03 -15.67
C VAL A 60 5.50 4.95 -15.83
N ASN A 61 6.04 5.82 -16.67
CA ASN A 61 7.48 6.06 -16.79
C ASN A 61 7.70 7.56 -16.63
N TYR A 62 7.88 8.01 -15.38
CA TYR A 62 7.83 9.43 -15.04
C TYR A 62 9.14 9.85 -14.36
N GLY A 63 9.70 10.98 -14.80
CA GLY A 63 10.93 11.55 -14.22
C GLY A 63 10.63 12.45 -13.02
N ASP A 64 11.43 13.39 -12.72
CA ASP A 64 11.52 14.45 -11.69
C ASP A 64 10.32 14.74 -10.75
N LYS A 65 9.27 13.93 -10.75
CA LYS A 65 8.03 14.13 -9.98
C LYS A 65 7.54 12.82 -9.38
N ASN A 66 6.51 12.92 -8.55
CA ASN A 66 5.84 11.77 -7.97
C ASN A 66 5.14 10.92 -9.04
N GLY A 67 5.10 9.60 -8.88
CA GLY A 67 4.55 8.66 -9.86
C GLY A 67 3.55 7.67 -9.25
N GLY A 68 2.52 7.33 -10.03
CA GLY A 68 1.45 6.39 -9.68
C GLY A 68 0.30 6.51 -10.66
N LEU A 69 -0.83 5.87 -10.40
CA LEU A 69 -2.06 6.22 -11.11
C LEU A 69 -2.40 7.70 -10.86
N PHE A 70 -2.21 8.15 -9.62
CA PHE A 70 -2.24 9.55 -9.20
C PHE A 70 -0.82 10.02 -8.85
N CYS A 71 -0.45 11.22 -9.33
CA CYS A 71 0.82 11.88 -8.98
C CYS A 71 0.76 12.45 -7.55
N TYR A 72 -0.23 13.33 -7.34
CA TYR A 72 -0.44 14.02 -6.07
C TYR A 72 -1.93 14.14 -5.75
N VAL A 73 -2.29 13.77 -4.54
CA VAL A 73 -3.65 13.91 -4.01
C VAL A 73 -3.62 14.71 -2.72
N LYS A 74 -4.59 15.60 -2.53
CA LYS A 74 -4.71 16.44 -1.32
C LYS A 74 -6.16 16.58 -0.89
N SER A 75 -6.44 16.28 0.37
CA SER A 75 -7.80 16.26 0.92
C SER A 75 -8.76 15.42 0.05
N ALA A 76 -8.26 14.29 -0.44
CA ALA A 76 -8.96 13.39 -1.37
C ALA A 76 -9.31 12.06 -0.71
N THR A 77 -10.23 11.33 -1.35
CA THR A 77 -10.51 9.93 -1.02
C THR A 77 -10.33 9.06 -2.26
N ILE A 78 -9.42 8.09 -2.18
CA ILE A 78 -9.20 7.07 -3.23
C ILE A 78 -9.59 5.72 -2.64
N LYS A 79 -10.55 5.03 -3.24
CA LYS A 79 -11.07 3.81 -2.62
C LYS A 79 -11.53 2.72 -3.56
N ASN A 80 -11.61 1.49 -3.00
CA ASN A 80 -12.21 0.31 -3.65
C ASN A 80 -11.63 0.02 -5.03
N LEU A 81 -10.31 0.12 -5.20
CA LEU A 81 -9.63 0.08 -6.49
C LEU A 81 -8.52 -0.96 -6.52
N THR A 82 -8.48 -1.76 -7.58
CA THR A 82 -7.30 -2.56 -7.92
C THR A 82 -6.55 -1.92 -9.08
N VAL A 83 -5.22 -1.83 -8.97
CA VAL A 83 -4.36 -1.32 -10.05
C VAL A 83 -3.27 -2.33 -10.37
N ALA A 84 -3.07 -2.61 -11.68
CA ALA A 84 -2.07 -3.55 -12.17
C ALA A 84 -1.26 -2.95 -13.34
N GLY A 85 0.05 -3.23 -13.36
CA GLY A 85 0.96 -2.74 -14.40
C GLY A 85 2.34 -2.39 -13.86
N SER A 86 2.89 -1.25 -14.25
CA SER A 86 4.20 -0.79 -13.81
C SER A 86 4.25 0.71 -13.52
N VAL A 87 4.95 1.07 -12.47
CA VAL A 87 5.25 2.45 -12.11
C VAL A 87 6.76 2.57 -11.96
N THR A 88 7.41 3.35 -12.82
CA THR A 88 8.86 3.43 -12.90
C THR A 88 9.33 4.88 -12.87
N HIS A 89 10.34 5.14 -12.04
CA HIS A 89 11.13 6.36 -12.13
C HIS A 89 12.08 6.29 -13.31
N SER A 90 12.02 7.26 -14.20
CA SER A 90 12.82 7.26 -15.42
C SER A 90 14.11 8.06 -15.33
N SER A 91 14.10 9.21 -14.67
CA SER A 91 15.25 10.11 -14.56
C SER A 91 14.99 11.24 -13.56
N GLY A 92 16.06 11.87 -13.07
CA GLY A 92 15.99 13.01 -12.19
C GLY A 92 16.31 12.71 -10.72
N ASN A 93 16.19 13.71 -9.88
CA ASN A 93 16.50 13.63 -8.46
C ASN A 93 15.21 13.76 -7.64
N GLY A 94 14.86 12.72 -6.90
CA GLY A 94 13.76 12.77 -5.96
C GLY A 94 12.49 12.07 -6.48
N GLY A 95 11.37 12.36 -5.81
CA GLY A 95 10.05 11.82 -6.10
C GLY A 95 9.66 10.60 -5.27
N ALA A 96 8.38 10.50 -5.06
CA ALA A 96 7.71 9.40 -4.38
C ALA A 96 6.85 8.62 -5.39
N TYR A 97 6.96 7.30 -5.35
CA TYR A 97 6.34 6.40 -6.32
C TYR A 97 5.49 5.39 -5.60
N GLY A 98 4.21 5.35 -5.90
CA GLY A 98 3.26 4.38 -5.40
C GLY A 98 2.50 3.70 -6.53
N GLY A 99 2.06 2.47 -6.33
CA GLY A 99 1.24 1.79 -7.33
C GLY A 99 -0.06 2.53 -7.62
N ILE A 100 -0.60 3.22 -6.61
CA ILE A 100 -1.84 3.98 -6.70
C ILE A 100 -1.56 5.49 -6.62
N VAL A 101 -0.89 5.95 -5.56
CA VAL A 101 -0.64 7.37 -5.31
C VAL A 101 0.84 7.63 -5.11
N GLY A 102 1.40 8.59 -5.84
CA GLY A 102 2.77 9.05 -5.61
C GLY A 102 2.90 9.76 -4.26
N CYS A 103 2.17 10.85 -4.08
CA CYS A 103 2.14 11.62 -2.84
C CYS A 103 0.70 11.85 -2.38
N ALA A 104 0.41 11.58 -1.12
CA ALA A 104 -0.88 11.82 -0.47
C ALA A 104 -0.69 12.79 0.69
N ASP A 105 -1.49 13.86 0.72
CA ASP A 105 -1.52 14.87 1.76
C ASP A 105 -2.95 15.00 2.30
N SER A 106 -3.13 14.89 3.61
CA SER A 106 -4.41 15.02 4.32
C SER A 106 -5.54 14.22 3.65
N SER A 107 -5.23 13.00 3.18
CA SER A 107 -6.09 12.21 2.30
C SER A 107 -6.38 10.83 2.87
N THR A 108 -7.40 10.16 2.35
CA THR A 108 -7.74 8.79 2.72
C THR A 108 -7.60 7.87 1.51
N ILE A 109 -6.79 6.82 1.64
CA ILE A 109 -6.66 5.75 0.66
C ILE A 109 -7.17 4.46 1.31
N GLU A 110 -8.31 3.95 0.85
CA GLU A 110 -8.97 2.82 1.51
C GLU A 110 -9.36 1.69 0.56
N ASN A 111 -9.28 0.45 1.04
CA ASN A 111 -9.70 -0.75 0.31
C ASN A 111 -9.08 -0.85 -1.10
N CYS A 112 -7.80 -0.49 -1.22
CA CYS A 112 -7.10 -0.48 -2.49
C CYS A 112 -6.11 -1.64 -2.58
N THR A 113 -5.96 -2.20 -3.78
CA THR A 113 -5.02 -3.29 -4.06
C THR A 113 -4.02 -2.90 -5.14
N ASN A 114 -2.74 -3.02 -4.84
CA ASN A 114 -1.67 -2.87 -5.82
C ASN A 114 -1.20 -4.22 -6.36
N ARG A 115 -1.17 -4.33 -7.68
CA ARG A 115 -0.52 -5.41 -8.44
C ARG A 115 0.53 -4.88 -9.42
N CYS A 116 0.92 -3.60 -9.30
CA CYS A 116 2.00 -3.01 -10.10
C CYS A 116 3.36 -3.36 -9.50
N THR A 117 4.34 -3.57 -10.36
CA THR A 117 5.73 -3.39 -9.96
C THR A 117 6.01 -1.90 -9.82
N VAL A 118 6.60 -1.49 -8.69
CA VAL A 118 6.95 -0.08 -8.44
C VAL A 118 8.46 0.04 -8.28
N THR A 119 9.06 0.86 -9.14
CA THR A 119 10.49 1.22 -9.05
C THR A 119 10.62 2.73 -8.88
N GLY A 120 10.84 3.15 -7.66
CA GLY A 120 11.00 4.56 -7.30
C GLY A 120 12.46 5.01 -7.27
N ASN A 121 12.68 6.27 -6.93
CA ASN A 121 14.02 6.79 -6.67
C ASN A 121 14.24 7.01 -5.16
N TRP A 122 13.49 7.92 -4.52
CA TRP A 122 13.67 8.21 -3.09
C TRP A 122 12.75 7.37 -2.21
N TYR A 123 11.47 7.37 -2.55
CA TYR A 123 10.45 6.62 -1.82
C TYR A 123 9.66 5.76 -2.79
N ALA A 124 9.55 4.48 -2.49
CA ALA A 124 8.69 3.57 -3.22
C ALA A 124 7.73 2.85 -2.26
N GLY A 125 6.45 2.87 -2.55
CA GLY A 125 5.43 2.17 -1.78
C GLY A 125 4.48 1.39 -2.68
N GLY A 126 3.95 0.29 -2.18
CA GLY A 126 2.98 -0.50 -2.94
C GLY A 126 1.71 0.31 -3.24
N ILE A 127 1.22 1.02 -2.25
CA ILE A 127 0.01 1.85 -2.34
C ILE A 127 0.39 3.32 -2.52
N VAL A 128 1.16 3.87 -1.58
CA VAL A 128 1.53 5.29 -1.55
C VAL A 128 3.04 5.43 -1.47
N GLY A 129 3.62 6.29 -2.31
CA GLY A 129 5.06 6.60 -2.25
C GLY A 129 5.41 7.43 -1.01
N TRP A 130 4.72 8.54 -0.80
CA TRP A 130 4.85 9.41 0.37
C TRP A 130 3.47 9.79 0.89
N SER A 131 3.21 9.48 2.15
CA SER A 131 1.98 9.80 2.88
C SER A 131 2.29 10.87 3.91
N GLU A 132 1.59 11.98 3.86
CA GLU A 132 1.66 13.09 4.80
C GLU A 132 0.26 13.32 5.39
N GLU A 133 0.13 13.25 6.71
CA GLU A 133 -1.15 13.44 7.42
C GLU A 133 -2.31 12.65 6.81
N SER A 134 -2.04 11.45 6.31
CA SER A 134 -3.02 10.68 5.54
C SER A 134 -3.26 9.30 6.13
N ASP A 135 -4.46 8.79 5.91
CA ASP A 135 -4.87 7.46 6.33
C ASP A 135 -4.76 6.44 5.17
N ILE A 136 -4.10 5.32 5.41
CA ILE A 136 -4.05 4.17 4.49
C ILE A 136 -4.70 2.98 5.19
N ILE A 137 -5.88 2.56 4.72
CA ILE A 137 -6.74 1.62 5.44
C ILE A 137 -7.19 0.49 4.52
N GLY A 138 -7.12 -0.76 4.99
CA GLY A 138 -7.65 -1.90 4.24
C GLY A 138 -6.97 -2.13 2.90
N CYS A 139 -5.68 -1.81 2.79
CA CYS A 139 -4.95 -1.88 1.52
C CYS A 139 -4.02 -3.09 1.44
N ALA A 140 -3.85 -3.63 0.24
CA ALA A 140 -3.04 -4.80 -0.02
C ALA A 140 -2.01 -4.57 -1.13
N ASN A 141 -0.78 -5.04 -0.93
CA ASN A 141 0.25 -5.02 -1.96
C ASN A 141 0.68 -6.43 -2.36
N PHE A 142 0.59 -6.72 -3.66
CA PHE A 142 1.10 -7.94 -4.30
C PHE A 142 2.28 -7.66 -5.23
N GLY A 143 2.52 -6.41 -5.58
CA GLY A 143 3.59 -6.02 -6.49
C GLY A 143 4.96 -5.97 -5.82
N ASN A 144 6.01 -6.14 -6.60
CA ASN A 144 7.38 -5.95 -6.14
C ASN A 144 7.72 -4.46 -6.08
N ILE A 145 8.30 -4.04 -4.95
CA ILE A 145 8.60 -2.65 -4.66
C ILE A 145 10.10 -2.46 -4.52
N SER A 146 10.66 -1.48 -5.21
CA SER A 146 12.10 -1.19 -5.15
C SER A 146 12.42 0.29 -5.23
N SER A 147 13.44 0.73 -4.48
CA SER A 147 14.11 2.01 -4.68
C SER A 147 15.55 1.94 -4.18
N PRO A 148 16.45 2.81 -4.66
CA PRO A 148 17.80 2.89 -4.10
C PRO A 148 17.84 3.30 -2.63
N PHE A 149 16.77 3.94 -2.13
CA PHE A 149 16.73 4.45 -0.77
C PHE A 149 15.66 3.75 0.08
N ARG A 150 14.42 4.20 0.07
CA ARG A 150 13.38 3.77 1.00
C ARG A 150 12.23 3.09 0.29
N SER A 151 11.97 1.87 0.69
CA SER A 151 10.90 1.05 0.11
C SER A 151 10.01 0.48 1.19
N GLY A 152 8.70 0.58 1.02
CA GLY A 152 7.72 -0.03 1.89
C GLY A 152 6.69 -0.83 1.11
N GLY A 153 6.27 -1.96 1.67
CA GLY A 153 5.26 -2.79 1.02
C GLY A 153 3.93 -2.05 0.79
N ILE A 154 3.56 -1.15 1.70
CA ILE A 154 2.37 -0.32 1.61
C ILE A 154 2.76 1.14 1.33
N CYS A 155 3.64 1.73 2.15
CA CYS A 155 4.01 3.13 2.03
C CYS A 155 5.53 3.31 2.03
N GLY A 156 6.08 4.10 1.09
CA GLY A 156 7.52 4.37 1.04
C GLY A 156 7.98 5.24 2.21
N LYS A 157 7.26 6.32 2.48
CA LYS A 157 7.46 7.21 3.63
C LYS A 157 6.11 7.63 4.20
N VAL A 158 5.97 7.56 5.53
CA VAL A 158 4.87 8.18 6.26
C VAL A 158 5.42 9.31 7.13
N ALA A 159 4.80 10.48 7.04
CA ALA A 159 5.21 11.70 7.74
C ALA A 159 3.99 12.57 8.08
N GLY A 160 4.22 13.63 8.82
CA GLY A 160 3.24 14.69 9.06
C GLY A 160 3.80 15.75 9.99
N GLU A 161 3.09 16.87 10.09
CA GLU A 161 3.34 17.94 11.05
C GLU A 161 2.28 17.89 12.16
N LYS A 162 2.65 18.22 13.38
CA LYS A 162 1.75 18.13 14.52
C LYS A 162 0.66 19.21 14.45
N ASP A 163 -0.56 18.77 14.33
CA ASP A 163 -1.70 19.59 14.65
C ASP A 163 -2.19 19.36 16.11
N ALA A 164 -3.29 19.98 16.51
CA ALA A 164 -3.74 19.95 17.91
C ALA A 164 -4.55 18.70 18.28
N ASP A 165 -4.86 17.80 17.35
CA ASP A 165 -5.98 16.89 17.48
C ASP A 165 -5.63 15.40 17.70
N GLY A 166 -4.37 14.97 17.63
CA GLY A 166 -4.00 13.61 18.04
C GLY A 166 -3.19 12.78 17.05
N ILE A 167 -3.66 11.61 16.59
CA ILE A 167 -2.98 10.73 15.63
C ILE A 167 -3.17 11.30 14.24
N ASP A 168 -2.08 11.72 13.62
CA ASP A 168 -2.12 12.51 12.40
C ASP A 168 -1.89 11.67 11.14
N ALA A 169 -1.38 10.44 11.28
CA ALA A 169 -1.20 9.52 10.16
C ALA A 169 -1.40 8.06 10.59
N THR A 170 -2.21 7.33 9.84
CA THR A 170 -2.52 5.94 10.16
C THR A 170 -2.26 5.02 8.97
N ILE A 171 -1.60 3.88 9.22
CA ILE A 171 -1.59 2.73 8.31
C ILE A 171 -2.22 1.57 9.07
N ARG A 172 -3.40 1.13 8.69
CA ARG A 172 -4.08 0.06 9.41
C ARG A 172 -4.81 -0.92 8.53
N ASP A 173 -4.96 -2.13 9.07
CA ASP A 173 -5.65 -3.20 8.37
C ASP A 173 -5.07 -3.41 6.95
N CYS A 174 -3.73 -3.37 6.82
CA CYS A 174 -3.03 -3.47 5.54
C CYS A 174 -2.13 -4.70 5.51
N TYR A 175 -1.83 -5.19 4.31
CA TYR A 175 -0.87 -6.27 4.21
C TYR A 175 0.00 -6.23 2.95
N ASN A 176 1.22 -6.77 3.09
CA ASN A 176 2.18 -6.92 2.01
C ASN A 176 2.53 -8.38 1.76
N VAL A 177 2.46 -8.75 0.49
CA VAL A 177 2.86 -10.06 -0.04
C VAL A 177 4.08 -9.93 -0.97
N GLY A 178 4.21 -8.79 -1.64
CA GLY A 178 5.26 -8.54 -2.61
C GLY A 178 6.65 -8.38 -1.98
N MET A 179 7.68 -8.62 -2.77
CA MET A 179 9.07 -8.35 -2.38
C MET A 179 9.30 -6.85 -2.22
N VAL A 180 10.02 -6.46 -1.17
CA VAL A 180 10.43 -5.08 -0.93
C VAL A 180 11.95 -4.98 -0.93
N SER A 181 12.50 -4.09 -1.74
CA SER A 181 13.95 -3.93 -1.92
C SER A 181 14.37 -2.47 -1.82
N GLY A 182 15.39 -2.18 -1.01
CA GLY A 182 15.90 -0.81 -0.84
C GLY A 182 17.05 -0.73 0.16
N LYS A 183 17.70 0.43 0.24
CA LYS A 183 18.67 0.67 1.32
C LYS A 183 17.99 0.54 2.69
N TYR A 184 16.79 1.09 2.78
CA TYR A 184 15.89 1.01 3.93
C TYR A 184 14.61 0.33 3.47
N ALA A 185 14.39 -0.92 3.89
CA ALA A 185 13.24 -1.71 3.46
C ALA A 185 12.34 -2.06 4.65
N GLY A 186 11.06 -1.74 4.53
CA GLY A 186 10.05 -2.09 5.51
C GLY A 186 8.89 -2.88 4.89
N GLY A 187 8.47 -3.93 5.58
CA GLY A 187 7.38 -4.76 5.08
C GLY A 187 6.06 -4.00 4.89
N ILE A 188 5.84 -2.97 5.72
CA ILE A 188 4.69 -2.07 5.62
C ILE A 188 5.15 -0.68 5.20
N THR A 189 6.07 -0.03 5.92
CA THR A 189 6.59 1.28 5.52
C THR A 189 8.10 1.31 5.50
N GLY A 190 8.66 1.93 4.45
CA GLY A 190 10.12 2.10 4.32
C GLY A 190 10.68 3.06 5.35
N GLN A 191 9.95 4.12 5.66
CA GLN A 191 10.34 5.15 6.62
C GLN A 191 9.13 5.69 7.38
N SER A 192 9.30 5.90 8.69
CA SER A 192 8.43 6.79 9.47
C SER A 192 9.21 8.03 9.91
N ASP A 193 8.66 9.20 9.65
CA ASP A 193 9.24 10.49 10.02
C ASP A 193 8.16 11.28 10.74
N SER A 194 8.12 11.11 12.04
CA SER A 194 7.02 11.63 12.83
C SER A 194 7.20 13.08 13.24
N GLY A 195 8.37 13.70 12.96
CA GLY A 195 8.60 15.09 13.38
C GLY A 195 8.11 15.35 14.80
N SER A 196 6.84 15.71 14.92
CA SER A 196 6.14 15.90 16.19
C SER A 196 4.78 15.19 16.24
N ILE A 197 4.45 14.32 15.29
CA ILE A 197 3.15 13.65 15.16
C ILE A 197 3.16 12.22 15.71
N ASP A 198 1.98 11.71 16.02
CA ASP A 198 1.75 10.33 16.37
C ASP A 198 1.38 9.52 15.12
N ILE A 199 2.27 8.63 14.70
CA ILE A 199 2.04 7.68 13.60
C ILE A 199 1.59 6.35 14.20
N LEU A 200 0.47 5.82 13.70
CA LEU A 200 -0.04 4.50 14.07
C LEU A 200 0.03 3.52 12.91
N ILE A 201 0.74 2.41 13.10
CA ILE A 201 0.70 1.26 12.22
C ILE A 201 0.05 0.11 12.97
N ALA A 202 -1.16 -0.30 12.59
CA ALA A 202 -1.94 -1.25 13.36
C ALA A 202 -2.65 -2.31 12.51
N ASN A 203 -2.82 -3.50 13.08
CA ASN A 203 -3.55 -4.63 12.47
C ASN A 203 -3.00 -4.99 11.08
N CYS A 204 -1.71 -4.86 10.85
CA CYS A 204 -1.06 -5.10 9.57
C CYS A 204 -0.27 -6.41 9.57
N TYR A 205 -0.03 -6.97 8.39
CA TYR A 205 0.94 -8.04 8.30
C TYR A 205 1.84 -7.97 7.06
N ASN A 206 3.06 -8.54 7.19
CA ASN A 206 4.01 -8.73 6.11
C ASN A 206 4.38 -10.19 5.95
N VAL A 207 4.23 -10.72 4.74
CA VAL A 207 4.74 -12.05 4.35
C VAL A 207 5.65 -11.98 3.12
N GLY A 208 5.84 -10.79 2.58
CA GLY A 208 6.78 -10.49 1.50
C GLY A 208 8.23 -10.55 1.98
N SER A 209 9.14 -10.90 1.08
CA SER A 209 10.57 -10.89 1.39
C SER A 209 11.14 -9.48 1.39
N LEU A 210 12.12 -9.24 2.28
CA LEU A 210 12.84 -7.98 2.35
C LEU A 210 14.27 -8.14 1.83
N HIS A 211 14.73 -7.20 1.02
CA HIS A 211 16.08 -7.14 0.49
C HIS A 211 16.64 -5.72 0.69
N GLY A 212 17.68 -5.58 1.48
CA GLY A 212 18.26 -4.27 1.78
C GLY A 212 19.73 -4.35 2.13
N SER A 213 20.39 -3.18 2.16
CA SER A 213 21.79 -3.08 2.53
C SER A 213 22.03 -2.56 3.95
N ASP A 214 21.13 -1.75 4.51
CA ASP A 214 21.36 -1.08 5.79
C ASP A 214 20.30 -1.47 6.84
N TYR A 215 19.07 -0.96 6.71
CA TYR A 215 18.02 -1.16 7.70
C TYR A 215 16.84 -1.90 7.08
N MET A 216 16.51 -3.05 7.63
CA MET A 216 15.39 -3.87 7.23
C MET A 216 14.51 -4.16 8.44
N GLY A 217 13.29 -3.69 8.42
CA GLY A 217 12.29 -3.99 9.45
C GLY A 217 11.08 -4.68 8.86
N GLU A 218 10.59 -5.70 9.51
CA GLU A 218 9.45 -6.47 9.00
C GLU A 218 8.17 -5.63 8.91
N ILE A 219 8.11 -4.53 9.66
CA ILE A 219 7.03 -3.55 9.59
C ILE A 219 7.59 -2.19 9.15
N ILE A 220 8.62 -1.65 9.83
CA ILE A 220 9.23 -0.35 9.52
C ILE A 220 10.72 -0.51 9.26
N GLY A 221 11.21 -0.04 8.10
CA GLY A 221 12.62 -0.08 7.72
C GLY A 221 13.46 0.94 8.48
N ASP A 222 13.15 2.23 8.36
CA ASP A 222 13.91 3.34 8.92
C ASP A 222 13.02 4.31 9.71
N PRO A 223 12.92 4.17 11.01
CA PRO A 223 12.28 5.20 11.83
C PRO A 223 13.28 6.34 12.07
N LEU A 224 13.18 7.41 11.26
CA LEU A 224 13.98 8.61 11.46
C LEU A 224 13.47 9.41 12.65
N SER A 225 14.35 9.72 13.55
CA SER A 225 14.21 10.72 14.61
C SER A 225 14.03 10.18 16.03
N ALA A 226 14.84 10.75 16.92
CA ALA A 226 14.83 10.51 18.36
C ALA A 226 13.57 11.03 19.09
N THR A 227 12.64 11.65 18.37
CA THR A 227 11.41 12.23 18.92
C THR A 227 10.15 11.55 18.38
N SER A 228 10.30 10.43 17.64
CA SER A 228 9.15 9.82 16.97
C SER A 228 8.19 9.13 17.93
N CYS A 229 6.93 9.48 17.86
CA CYS A 229 5.83 8.80 18.52
C CYS A 229 5.21 7.73 17.64
N THR A 230 6.03 6.99 16.87
CA THR A 230 5.52 5.90 16.04
C THR A 230 5.17 4.69 16.89
N THR A 231 3.94 4.23 16.76
CA THR A 231 3.44 3.01 17.41
C THR A 231 3.15 1.94 16.36
N ILE A 232 3.69 0.75 16.57
CA ILE A 232 3.31 -0.49 15.88
C ILE A 232 2.45 -1.30 16.84
N ASP A 233 1.22 -1.62 16.48
CA ASP A 233 0.31 -2.37 17.34
C ASP A 233 -0.43 -3.47 16.57
N ASN A 234 -0.43 -4.68 17.13
CA ASN A 234 -1.14 -5.84 16.56
C ASN A 234 -0.73 -6.16 15.11
N CYS A 235 0.58 -6.12 14.83
CA CYS A 235 1.14 -6.42 13.52
C CYS A 235 1.89 -7.76 13.53
N TYR A 236 1.84 -8.48 12.41
CA TYR A 236 2.41 -9.82 12.31
C TYR A 236 3.26 -9.97 11.06
N TYR A 237 4.27 -10.85 11.10
CA TYR A 237 5.15 -11.05 9.96
C TYR A 237 5.74 -12.47 9.91
N LEU A 238 6.08 -12.94 8.71
CA LEU A 238 6.94 -14.10 8.57
C LEU A 238 8.38 -13.71 8.85
N PRO A 239 9.10 -14.43 9.74
CA PRO A 239 10.44 -14.05 10.10
C PRO A 239 11.41 -14.23 8.91
N THR A 240 12.10 -13.17 8.53
CA THR A 240 13.23 -13.21 7.59
C THR A 240 14.58 -13.02 8.29
N GLY A 241 14.58 -12.94 9.60
CA GLY A 241 15.76 -12.64 10.43
C GLY A 241 15.81 -11.21 10.93
N ASN A 242 14.84 -10.38 10.56
CA ASN A 242 14.73 -8.99 10.99
C ASN A 242 13.72 -8.85 12.14
N SER A 243 13.78 -7.73 12.85
CA SER A 243 12.77 -7.32 13.84
C SER A 243 11.65 -6.52 13.18
N ALA A 244 10.57 -6.26 13.93
CA ALA A 244 9.47 -5.41 13.47
C ALA A 244 9.94 -4.00 13.07
N SER A 245 10.90 -3.45 13.79
CA SER A 245 11.56 -2.17 13.50
C SER A 245 13.04 -2.25 13.79
N THR A 246 13.83 -1.45 13.09
CA THR A 246 15.27 -1.33 13.31
C THR A 246 15.62 -0.41 14.50
N SER A 247 14.67 0.32 15.05
CA SER A 247 14.88 1.28 16.15
C SER A 247 14.12 0.88 17.40
N ASN A 248 14.79 1.07 18.55
CA ASN A 248 14.20 0.92 19.87
C ASN A 248 13.35 2.12 20.33
N GLN A 249 13.24 3.16 19.51
CA GLN A 249 12.41 4.34 19.78
C GLN A 249 10.97 4.18 19.31
N VAL A 250 10.70 3.18 18.47
CA VAL A 250 9.35 2.81 18.07
C VAL A 250 8.67 2.05 19.20
N ILE A 251 7.44 2.44 19.52
CA ILE A 251 6.62 1.72 20.52
C ILE A 251 6.01 0.50 19.83
N VAL A 252 6.45 -0.68 20.22
CA VAL A 252 5.95 -1.95 19.66
C VAL A 252 5.04 -2.63 20.68
N LYS A 253 3.77 -2.87 20.28
CA LYS A 253 2.73 -3.51 21.09
C LYS A 253 2.14 -4.69 20.33
N ARG A 254 1.82 -5.80 21.00
CA ARG A 254 1.12 -6.95 20.44
C ARG A 254 1.60 -7.39 19.05
N THR A 255 2.85 -7.18 18.75
CA THR A 255 3.45 -7.39 17.43
C THR A 255 4.51 -8.47 17.54
N ASP A 256 4.45 -9.45 16.64
CA ASP A 256 5.32 -10.63 16.73
C ASP A 256 5.49 -11.33 15.38
N SER A 257 6.55 -12.12 15.27
CA SER A 257 6.73 -13.05 14.17
C SER A 257 5.76 -14.24 14.31
N LYS A 258 5.28 -14.74 13.18
CA LYS A 258 4.39 -15.89 13.10
C LYS A 258 4.87 -16.87 12.03
N THR A 259 4.65 -18.13 12.29
CA THR A 259 4.98 -19.20 11.32
C THR A 259 4.00 -19.21 10.16
N ALA A 260 4.41 -19.79 9.04
CA ALA A 260 3.51 -19.99 7.89
C ALA A 260 2.26 -20.82 8.27
N ALA A 261 2.40 -21.76 9.21
CA ALA A 261 1.28 -22.54 9.71
C ALA A 261 0.27 -21.66 10.47
N GLU A 262 0.73 -20.74 11.34
CA GLU A 262 -0.17 -19.81 12.07
C GLU A 262 -0.87 -18.81 11.15
N PHE A 263 -0.25 -18.45 10.01
CA PHE A 263 -0.94 -17.68 8.98
C PHE A 263 -2.03 -18.51 8.30
N ALA A 264 -1.74 -19.77 7.97
CA ALA A 264 -2.65 -20.63 7.23
C ALA A 264 -3.83 -21.16 8.07
N ASP A 265 -3.62 -21.45 9.36
CA ASP A 265 -4.63 -22.05 10.25
C ASP A 265 -5.63 -21.04 10.84
N GLY A 266 -5.47 -19.77 10.52
CA GLY A 266 -6.33 -18.68 10.98
C GLY A 266 -5.94 -18.09 12.33
N THR A 267 -4.83 -18.49 12.94
CA THR A 267 -4.33 -17.88 14.18
C THR A 267 -4.07 -16.39 13.99
N VAL A 268 -3.30 -16.01 12.97
CA VAL A 268 -3.03 -14.59 12.65
C VAL A 268 -4.31 -13.84 12.32
N ARG A 269 -5.21 -14.45 11.55
CA ARG A 269 -6.51 -13.85 11.22
C ARG A 269 -7.33 -13.50 12.48
N LYS A 270 -7.40 -14.39 13.46
CA LYS A 270 -8.11 -14.14 14.73
C LYS A 270 -7.47 -12.97 15.49
N LEU A 271 -6.16 -12.88 15.51
CA LEU A 271 -5.44 -11.79 16.15
C LEU A 271 -5.70 -10.45 15.46
N LEU A 272 -5.67 -10.42 14.13
CA LEU A 272 -5.99 -9.23 13.34
C LEU A 272 -7.44 -8.78 13.57
N LYS A 273 -8.40 -9.71 13.58
CA LYS A 273 -9.82 -9.42 13.86
C LYS A 273 -10.04 -8.88 15.28
N ALA A 274 -9.25 -9.29 16.25
CA ALA A 274 -9.30 -8.79 17.63
C ALA A 274 -8.66 -7.42 17.81
N GLY A 275 -8.03 -6.84 16.76
CA GLY A 275 -7.43 -5.52 16.83
C GLY A 275 -8.45 -4.41 17.07
N LYS A 276 -8.01 -3.35 17.74
CA LYS A 276 -8.86 -2.18 17.98
C LYS A 276 -9.10 -1.41 16.69
N ARG A 277 -10.33 -0.98 16.47
CA ARG A 277 -10.78 -0.12 15.36
C ARG A 277 -11.73 0.92 15.87
N ASP A 278 -11.52 2.15 15.45
CA ASP A 278 -12.41 3.25 15.74
C ASP A 278 -13.49 3.31 14.65
N ASN A 279 -14.69 2.85 14.97
CA ASN A 279 -15.90 2.93 14.13
C ASN A 279 -15.87 2.27 12.74
N ASN A 280 -14.83 1.53 12.38
CA ASN A 280 -14.74 0.85 11.09
C ASN A 280 -15.10 -0.62 11.22
N ALA A 281 -15.83 -1.13 10.23
CA ALA A 281 -16.10 -2.55 10.12
C ALA A 281 -14.78 -3.34 9.98
N ASP A 282 -14.77 -4.56 10.52
CA ASP A 282 -13.64 -5.47 10.35
C ASP A 282 -13.49 -5.88 8.87
N PRO A 283 -12.38 -5.56 8.21
CA PRO A 283 -12.21 -5.88 6.80
C PRO A 283 -11.82 -7.34 6.56
N TRP A 284 -11.37 -8.07 7.60
CA TRP A 284 -10.81 -9.41 7.46
C TRP A 284 -11.91 -10.46 7.24
N ALA A 285 -11.72 -11.28 6.22
CA ALA A 285 -12.64 -12.40 5.94
C ALA A 285 -12.69 -13.42 7.10
N ASP A 286 -13.73 -14.21 7.14
CA ASP A 286 -13.90 -15.25 8.17
C ASP A 286 -12.99 -16.47 7.94
N GLU A 287 -12.38 -16.59 6.77
CA GLU A 287 -11.47 -17.67 6.39
C GLU A 287 -10.17 -17.13 5.84
N CYS A 288 -9.08 -17.87 6.02
CA CYS A 288 -7.84 -17.65 5.28
C CYS A 288 -7.99 -18.28 3.89
N LYS A 289 -7.46 -17.61 2.87
CA LYS A 289 -7.53 -18.09 1.50
C LYS A 289 -6.14 -18.26 0.91
N TYR A 290 -6.01 -19.18 -0.02
CA TYR A 290 -4.79 -19.34 -0.79
C TYR A 290 -4.63 -18.16 -1.74
N LEU A 291 -3.45 -17.55 -1.74
CA LEU A 291 -3.09 -16.45 -2.63
C LEU A 291 -1.94 -16.91 -3.52
N ASP A 292 -2.22 -17.11 -4.81
CA ASP A 292 -1.24 -17.60 -5.78
C ASP A 292 0.03 -16.75 -5.85
N ALA A 293 -0.13 -15.43 -5.77
CA ALA A 293 1.00 -14.50 -5.75
C ALA A 293 1.95 -14.70 -4.57
N ALA A 294 1.46 -15.26 -3.46
CA ALA A 294 2.26 -15.55 -2.28
C ALA A 294 2.65 -17.03 -2.17
N GLY A 295 1.99 -17.91 -2.91
CA GLY A 295 2.11 -19.36 -2.74
C GLY A 295 1.72 -19.85 -1.33
N LYS A 296 0.80 -19.13 -0.65
CA LYS A 296 0.49 -19.34 0.77
C LYS A 296 -0.99 -19.11 1.04
N THR A 297 -1.51 -19.82 2.04
CA THR A 297 -2.83 -19.52 2.63
C THR A 297 -2.66 -18.43 3.68
N LEU A 298 -3.37 -17.32 3.52
CA LEU A 298 -3.19 -16.10 4.28
C LEU A 298 -4.54 -15.49 4.72
N PRO A 299 -4.56 -14.68 5.80
CA PRO A 299 -5.68 -13.78 6.07
C PRO A 299 -5.91 -12.84 4.87
N VAL A 300 -7.14 -12.70 4.45
CA VAL A 300 -7.54 -11.84 3.33
C VAL A 300 -8.69 -10.92 3.74
N PHE A 301 -8.95 -9.88 2.94
CA PHE A 301 -10.13 -9.05 3.15
C PHE A 301 -11.41 -9.76 2.65
N ASN A 302 -12.56 -9.31 3.16
CA ASN A 302 -13.85 -9.76 2.68
C ASN A 302 -13.96 -9.56 1.16
N GLY A 303 -14.36 -10.60 0.44
CA GLY A 303 -14.46 -10.59 -1.02
C GLY A 303 -13.15 -10.80 -1.78
N GLN A 304 -12.01 -10.95 -1.10
CA GLN A 304 -10.75 -11.33 -1.73
C GLN A 304 -10.54 -12.86 -1.73
N GLY A 305 -9.75 -13.34 -2.68
CA GLY A 305 -9.27 -14.73 -2.70
C GLY A 305 -10.23 -15.76 -3.28
N ASP A 306 -11.29 -15.35 -4.00
CA ASP A 306 -12.17 -16.25 -4.74
C ASP A 306 -11.80 -16.36 -6.23
N ALA A 307 -10.93 -15.49 -6.70
CA ALA A 307 -10.40 -15.57 -8.05
C ALA A 307 -9.07 -16.34 -8.00
N HIS A 308 -9.14 -17.65 -8.12
CA HIS A 308 -8.02 -18.39 -8.67
C HIS A 308 -7.83 -17.92 -10.11
N ASP A 309 -6.75 -17.22 -10.37
CA ASP A 309 -6.31 -16.98 -11.74
C ASP A 309 -5.71 -18.30 -12.24
N HIS A 310 -6.58 -19.19 -12.66
CA HIS A 310 -6.21 -20.49 -13.17
C HIS A 310 -5.60 -20.33 -14.56
N GLN A 311 -4.30 -20.32 -14.65
CA GLN A 311 -3.55 -20.38 -15.91
C GLN A 311 -3.51 -21.80 -16.51
N SER A 312 -4.22 -22.78 -15.98
CA SER A 312 -4.32 -24.10 -16.56
C SER A 312 -5.62 -24.24 -17.36
N ASN A 313 -5.56 -24.87 -18.52
CA ASN A 313 -6.71 -25.14 -19.38
C ASN A 313 -7.48 -26.40 -18.98
N ASP A 314 -7.14 -27.04 -17.89
CA ASP A 314 -7.73 -28.30 -17.47
C ASP A 314 -8.78 -28.06 -16.37
N TRP A 315 -10.03 -27.98 -16.80
CA TRP A 315 -11.19 -27.91 -15.92
C TRP A 315 -11.76 -29.30 -15.68
N GLU A 316 -11.89 -29.71 -14.43
CA GLU A 316 -12.72 -30.84 -14.06
C GLU A 316 -14.10 -30.36 -13.60
N HIS A 317 -15.13 -31.12 -13.85
CA HIS A 317 -16.51 -30.78 -13.51
C HIS A 317 -17.34 -32.02 -13.13
N ASN A 318 -18.34 -31.81 -12.35
CA ASN A 318 -19.47 -32.70 -12.18
C ASN A 318 -20.77 -31.97 -12.56
N ASP A 319 -21.90 -32.60 -12.40
CA ASP A 319 -23.21 -32.05 -12.83
C ASP A 319 -23.64 -30.76 -12.08
N THR A 320 -22.95 -30.38 -11.01
CA THR A 320 -23.28 -29.23 -10.17
C THR A 320 -22.12 -28.29 -9.88
N GLU A 321 -20.88 -28.74 -10.06
CA GLU A 321 -19.67 -27.98 -9.71
C GLU A 321 -18.58 -28.18 -10.77
N HIS A 322 -17.74 -27.19 -10.91
CA HIS A 322 -16.51 -27.28 -11.69
C HIS A 322 -15.34 -26.81 -10.80
N TRP A 323 -14.22 -27.48 -10.91
CA TRP A 323 -13.00 -27.16 -10.18
C TRP A 323 -11.81 -27.37 -11.08
N GLN A 324 -10.73 -26.74 -10.71
CA GLN A 324 -9.46 -26.87 -11.40
C GLN A 324 -8.46 -27.61 -10.50
N VAL A 325 -7.79 -28.60 -11.06
CA VAL A 325 -6.74 -29.30 -10.35
C VAL A 325 -5.47 -28.47 -10.45
N CYS A 326 -4.99 -27.96 -9.33
CA CYS A 326 -3.68 -27.33 -9.24
C CYS A 326 -2.61 -28.43 -9.24
N THR A 327 -1.85 -28.52 -10.32
CA THR A 327 -0.68 -29.40 -10.45
C THR A 327 0.59 -28.66 -10.08
#